data_452c87ace1102188680f315272027a4e
#
_entry.id   452c87ace1102188680f315272027a4e
#
_cell.length_a   1.000
_cell.length_b   1.000
_cell.length_c   1.000
_cell.angle_alpha   90.00
_cell.angle_beta   90.00
_cell.angle_gamma   90.00
#
_symmetry.space_group_name_H-M   'P 1'
#
loop_
_entity.id
_entity.type
_entity.pdbx_description
1 polymer ?
#
loop_
_entity_poly.entity_id
_entity_poly.type
_entity_poly.pdbx_seq_one_letter_code
_entity_poly.pdbx_strand_id
1 'polypeptide(L)'
;MQTILNVGLADTCDNGEVSMSRNYVEAVRRGGHTAVILPYSDNDDVCRQMLSAIDVLLLTGGGDMAAWRFGCEPSPYDSVENADRDAYELRLIRLAVEMQKPIAGICRGMQVINVALGGTLWQDLSYKREGEDFLYVEHQCPEQKWEGVHRVSIDTKSRLYDAIGCETVMVNSTHHQAVKDLGKDLRVVAESEDHVIEAFESTTLPIAAVQWHPERLVGEPFDRLFRDIKKWTGGC
;
A
#
# COMPACT_ATOMS: atom_id res chain seq x y z
N MET A 1 -18.25 21.54 4.90
CA MET A 1 -18.17 20.81 3.61
C MET A 1 -16.84 20.05 3.58
N GLN A 2 -16.82 18.77 3.23
CA GLN A 2 -15.59 18.03 3.02
C GLN A 2 -14.89 18.56 1.76
N THR A 3 -13.58 18.79 1.83
CA THR A 3 -12.79 19.18 0.64
C THR A 3 -12.67 18.00 -0.30
N ILE A 4 -13.03 18.17 -1.57
CA ILE A 4 -12.82 17.16 -2.60
C ILE A 4 -11.34 17.18 -2.98
N LEU A 5 -10.67 16.02 -2.89
CA LEU A 5 -9.26 15.86 -3.23
C LEU A 5 -9.12 15.20 -4.60
N ASN A 6 -8.02 15.49 -5.28
CA ASN A 6 -7.53 14.73 -6.43
C ASN A 6 -6.58 13.65 -5.91
N VAL A 7 -7.02 12.38 -5.94
CA VAL A 7 -6.21 11.22 -5.55
C VAL A 7 -5.57 10.64 -6.79
N GLY A 8 -4.25 10.76 -6.91
CA GLY A 8 -3.47 10.23 -8.02
C GLY A 8 -3.23 8.73 -7.84
N LEU A 9 -3.67 7.93 -8.80
CA LEU A 9 -3.46 6.49 -8.87
C LEU A 9 -2.32 6.22 -9.87
N ALA A 10 -1.19 5.66 -9.39
CA ALA A 10 -0.10 5.28 -10.28
C ALA A 10 -0.56 4.17 -11.24
N ASP A 11 -0.29 4.34 -12.53
CA ASP A 11 -0.55 3.34 -13.58
C ASP A 11 0.09 1.99 -13.22
N THR A 12 -0.60 0.89 -13.50
CA THR A 12 -0.06 -0.47 -13.27
C THR A 12 0.89 -0.92 -14.36
N CYS A 13 1.04 -0.17 -15.45
CA CYS A 13 1.97 -0.43 -16.57
C CYS A 13 1.77 -1.82 -17.22
N ASP A 14 0.53 -2.32 -17.26
CA ASP A 14 0.25 -3.66 -17.75
C ASP A 14 0.20 -3.69 -19.28
N ASN A 15 1.01 -4.58 -19.89
CA ASN A 15 1.00 -4.87 -21.34
C ASN A 15 1.17 -3.62 -22.24
N GLY A 16 1.83 -2.57 -21.77
CA GLY A 16 2.03 -1.32 -22.53
C GLY A 16 0.79 -0.44 -22.61
N GLU A 17 -0.24 -0.75 -21.83
CA GLU A 17 -1.47 0.05 -21.73
C GLU A 17 -1.51 0.77 -20.39
N VAL A 18 -2.11 1.96 -20.37
CA VAL A 18 -2.45 2.66 -19.13
C VAL A 18 -3.64 1.94 -18.50
N SER A 19 -3.44 1.30 -17.37
CA SER A 19 -4.46 0.48 -16.72
C SER A 19 -4.58 0.77 -15.23
N MET A 20 -5.82 0.62 -14.71
CA MET A 20 -6.14 0.76 -13.30
C MET A 20 -7.34 -0.09 -12.94
N SER A 21 -7.23 -0.88 -11.88
CA SER A 21 -8.38 -1.63 -11.38
C SER A 21 -9.50 -0.69 -10.94
N ARG A 22 -10.70 -0.94 -11.46
CA ARG A 22 -11.90 -0.16 -11.16
C ARG A 22 -12.19 -0.05 -9.66
N ASN A 23 -11.80 -1.05 -8.86
CA ASN A 23 -12.04 -1.06 -7.41
C ASN A 23 -11.40 0.14 -6.71
N TYR A 24 -10.17 0.53 -7.10
CA TYR A 24 -9.50 1.71 -6.52
C TYR A 24 -10.21 3.00 -6.91
N VAL A 25 -10.59 3.13 -8.17
CA VAL A 25 -11.35 4.31 -8.67
C VAL A 25 -12.68 4.45 -7.91
N GLU A 26 -13.41 3.35 -7.73
CA GLU A 26 -14.68 3.34 -7.00
C GLU A 26 -14.50 3.60 -5.49
N ALA A 27 -13.42 3.11 -4.89
CA ALA A 27 -13.13 3.36 -3.48
C ALA A 27 -12.82 4.84 -3.23
N VAL A 28 -11.99 5.46 -4.07
CA VAL A 28 -11.73 6.92 -4.03
C VAL A 28 -13.03 7.72 -4.20
N ARG A 29 -13.91 7.30 -5.14
CA ARG A 29 -15.20 7.94 -5.35
C ARG A 29 -16.14 7.78 -4.15
N ARG A 30 -16.19 6.58 -3.50
CA ARG A 30 -16.95 6.38 -2.25
C ARG A 30 -16.43 7.27 -1.12
N GLY A 31 -15.13 7.53 -1.07
CA GLY A 31 -14.52 8.50 -0.16
C GLY A 31 -14.92 9.96 -0.43
N GLY A 32 -15.60 10.25 -1.54
CA GLY A 32 -16.01 11.60 -1.92
C GLY A 32 -14.93 12.38 -2.67
N HIS A 33 -13.97 11.70 -3.30
CA HIS A 33 -12.82 12.28 -3.97
C HIS A 33 -12.79 11.97 -5.47
N THR A 34 -11.91 12.65 -6.20
CA THR A 34 -11.68 12.43 -7.63
C THR A 34 -10.46 11.53 -7.82
N ALA A 35 -10.62 10.41 -8.52
CA ALA A 35 -9.52 9.56 -8.94
C ALA A 35 -8.89 10.10 -10.22
N VAL A 36 -7.56 10.30 -10.20
CA VAL A 36 -6.76 10.75 -11.34
C VAL A 36 -5.73 9.68 -11.66
N ILE A 37 -5.79 9.06 -12.82
CA ILE A 37 -4.78 8.06 -13.23
C ILE A 37 -3.54 8.80 -13.69
N LEU A 38 -2.39 8.46 -13.11
CA LEU A 38 -1.09 9.00 -13.47
C LEU A 38 -0.42 8.02 -14.45
N PRO A 39 -0.34 8.34 -15.75
CA PRO A 39 0.25 7.45 -16.74
C PRO A 39 1.76 7.30 -16.49
N TYR A 40 2.30 6.15 -16.93
CA TYR A 40 3.74 5.89 -16.87
C TYR A 40 4.56 7.02 -17.50
N SER A 41 5.65 7.39 -16.82
CA SER A 41 6.66 8.29 -17.35
C SER A 41 8.03 7.99 -16.73
N ASP A 42 9.05 7.97 -17.56
CA ASP A 42 10.47 7.89 -17.14
C ASP A 42 11.12 9.27 -16.97
N ASN A 43 10.36 10.35 -17.14
CA ASN A 43 10.82 11.74 -17.04
C ASN A 43 10.40 12.35 -15.69
N ASP A 44 11.38 12.81 -14.90
CA ASP A 44 11.16 13.39 -13.57
C ASP A 44 10.31 14.68 -13.62
N ASP A 45 10.48 15.53 -14.63
CA ASP A 45 9.73 16.80 -14.73
C ASP A 45 8.23 16.52 -15.02
N VAL A 46 7.96 15.54 -15.88
CA VAL A 46 6.59 15.08 -16.15
C VAL A 46 5.97 14.49 -14.88
N CYS A 47 6.71 13.64 -14.15
CA CYS A 47 6.26 13.08 -12.88
C CYS A 47 6.00 14.18 -11.83
N ARG A 48 6.87 15.19 -11.70
CA ARG A 48 6.65 16.34 -10.82
C ARG A 48 5.40 17.13 -11.20
N GLN A 49 5.17 17.33 -12.49
CA GLN A 49 3.97 18.02 -12.96
C GLN A 49 2.70 17.23 -12.61
N MET A 50 2.69 15.91 -12.83
CA MET A 50 1.57 15.04 -12.43
C MET A 50 1.34 15.07 -10.91
N LEU A 51 2.41 14.95 -10.10
CA LEU A 51 2.32 15.03 -8.64
C LEU A 51 1.81 16.39 -8.16
N SER A 52 2.12 17.48 -8.86
CA SER A 52 1.61 18.82 -8.53
C SER A 52 0.10 18.97 -8.75
N ALA A 53 -0.48 18.17 -9.65
CA ALA A 53 -1.90 18.20 -9.98
C ALA A 53 -2.79 17.38 -9.03
N ILE A 54 -2.20 16.64 -8.10
CA ILE A 54 -2.90 15.78 -7.13
C ILE A 54 -2.66 16.21 -5.71
N ASP A 55 -3.53 15.81 -4.79
CA ASP A 55 -3.43 16.07 -3.35
C ASP A 55 -2.78 14.92 -2.59
N VAL A 56 -3.03 13.67 -3.02
CA VAL A 56 -2.51 12.44 -2.43
C VAL A 56 -2.08 11.49 -3.54
N LEU A 57 -0.89 10.89 -3.42
CA LEU A 57 -0.47 9.76 -4.26
C LEU A 57 -0.94 8.46 -3.61
N LEU A 58 -1.67 7.63 -4.35
CA LEU A 58 -2.08 6.28 -3.93
C LEU A 58 -1.39 5.24 -4.81
N LEU A 59 -0.53 4.44 -4.20
CA LEU A 59 0.10 3.27 -4.81
C LEU A 59 -0.77 2.04 -4.58
N THR A 60 -1.08 1.32 -5.65
CA THR A 60 -2.08 0.24 -5.65
C THR A 60 -1.43 -1.14 -5.52
N GLY A 61 -2.24 -2.15 -5.25
CA GLY A 61 -1.81 -3.55 -5.28
C GLY A 61 -1.41 -4.03 -6.67
N GLY A 62 -0.87 -5.24 -6.77
CA GLY A 62 -0.40 -5.84 -8.02
C GLY A 62 0.47 -7.06 -7.78
N GLY A 63 1.20 -7.50 -8.81
CA GLY A 63 2.21 -8.55 -8.73
C GLY A 63 3.43 -8.15 -7.90
N ASP A 64 4.40 -9.03 -7.81
CA ASP A 64 5.56 -8.85 -6.95
C ASP A 64 6.49 -7.73 -7.41
N MET A 65 7.21 -7.17 -6.47
CA MET A 65 8.35 -6.31 -6.74
C MET A 65 9.58 -7.17 -7.01
N ALA A 66 10.39 -6.79 -7.99
CA ALA A 66 11.60 -7.52 -8.35
C ALA A 66 12.55 -7.68 -7.14
N ALA A 67 12.97 -8.91 -6.85
CA ALA A 67 13.73 -9.28 -5.64
C ALA A 67 15.01 -8.46 -5.46
N TRP A 68 15.72 -8.17 -6.54
CA TRP A 68 16.95 -7.38 -6.51
C TRP A 68 16.75 -5.92 -6.05
N ARG A 69 15.52 -5.40 -6.09
CA ARG A 69 15.18 -4.05 -5.59
C ARG A 69 15.34 -3.93 -4.08
N PHE A 70 15.22 -5.03 -3.35
CA PHE A 70 15.40 -5.08 -1.89
C PHE A 70 16.53 -6.02 -1.45
N GLY A 71 17.49 -6.27 -2.38
CA GLY A 71 18.74 -6.95 -2.08
C GLY A 71 18.66 -8.49 -2.01
N CYS A 72 17.64 -9.09 -2.61
CA CYS A 72 17.46 -10.55 -2.68
C CYS A 72 17.74 -11.06 -4.10
N GLU A 73 18.13 -12.34 -4.20
CA GLU A 73 18.15 -13.08 -5.46
C GLU A 73 16.74 -13.56 -5.81
N PRO A 74 16.42 -13.75 -7.10
CA PRO A 74 15.12 -14.29 -7.52
C PRO A 74 14.81 -15.63 -6.86
N SER A 75 13.56 -15.81 -6.46
CA SER A 75 13.03 -17.00 -5.79
C SER A 75 12.05 -17.76 -6.70
N PRO A 76 11.92 -19.09 -6.55
CA PRO A 76 10.88 -19.86 -7.25
C PRO A 76 9.44 -19.42 -6.91
N TYR A 77 9.26 -18.67 -5.84
CA TYR A 77 7.96 -18.16 -5.38
C TYR A 77 7.62 -16.80 -5.97
N ASP A 78 8.60 -16.08 -6.57
CA ASP A 78 8.35 -14.78 -7.16
C ASP A 78 7.34 -14.92 -8.31
N SER A 79 6.31 -14.09 -8.27
CA SER A 79 5.28 -14.02 -9.31
C SER A 79 5.70 -13.05 -10.42
N VAL A 80 4.77 -12.70 -11.31
CA VAL A 80 5.06 -11.80 -12.43
C VAL A 80 5.54 -10.44 -11.93
N GLU A 81 6.81 -10.16 -12.18
CA GLU A 81 7.44 -8.86 -11.93
C GLU A 81 7.20 -7.91 -13.11
N ASN A 82 7.10 -6.61 -12.80
CA ASN A 82 7.04 -5.57 -13.80
C ASN A 82 8.10 -4.49 -13.49
N ALA A 83 9.25 -4.60 -14.16
CA ALA A 83 10.40 -3.73 -13.91
C ALA A 83 10.13 -2.25 -14.23
N ASP A 84 9.28 -1.97 -15.22
CA ASP A 84 8.89 -0.59 -15.57
C ASP A 84 8.00 0.01 -14.49
N ARG A 85 7.04 -0.75 -13.97
CA ARG A 85 6.22 -0.35 -12.85
C ARG A 85 7.04 -0.09 -11.59
N ASP A 86 7.98 -0.99 -11.25
CA ASP A 86 8.90 -0.79 -10.12
C ASP A 86 9.68 0.51 -10.26
N ALA A 87 10.31 0.74 -11.42
CA ALA A 87 11.09 1.93 -11.66
C ALA A 87 10.24 3.22 -11.59
N TYR A 88 9.03 3.16 -12.12
CA TYR A 88 8.09 4.27 -12.12
C TYR A 88 7.57 4.60 -10.71
N GLU A 89 7.09 3.61 -9.96
CA GLU A 89 6.58 3.84 -8.61
C GLU A 89 7.68 4.30 -7.65
N LEU A 90 8.89 3.74 -7.73
CA LEU A 90 10.04 4.21 -6.95
C LEU A 90 10.39 5.68 -7.27
N ARG A 91 10.31 6.07 -8.56
CA ARG A 91 10.48 7.48 -8.99
C ARG A 91 9.40 8.37 -8.40
N LEU A 92 8.14 7.98 -8.50
CA LEU A 92 7.03 8.74 -7.94
C LEU A 92 7.17 8.93 -6.43
N ILE A 93 7.54 7.88 -5.67
CA ILE A 93 7.76 7.96 -4.22
C ILE A 93 8.87 8.95 -3.91
N ARG A 94 10.03 8.84 -4.57
CA ARG A 94 11.16 9.76 -4.35
C ARG A 94 10.73 11.22 -4.55
N LEU A 95 10.08 11.51 -5.67
CA LEU A 95 9.63 12.86 -6.01
C LEU A 95 8.51 13.35 -5.06
N ALA A 96 7.59 12.49 -4.69
CA ALA A 96 6.53 12.81 -3.73
C ALA A 96 7.09 13.14 -2.34
N VAL A 97 8.12 12.41 -1.88
CA VAL A 97 8.84 12.70 -0.63
C VAL A 97 9.54 14.06 -0.70
N GLU A 98 10.26 14.36 -1.78
CA GLU A 98 10.89 15.67 -2.01
C GLU A 98 9.85 16.82 -1.99
N MET A 99 8.65 16.57 -2.49
CA MET A 99 7.55 17.54 -2.56
C MET A 99 6.67 17.56 -1.29
N GLN A 100 6.98 16.75 -0.27
CA GLN A 100 6.15 16.55 0.93
C GLN A 100 4.69 16.18 0.60
N LYS A 101 4.50 15.46 -0.50
CA LYS A 101 3.20 14.98 -0.96
C LYS A 101 2.73 13.81 -0.09
N PRO A 102 1.48 13.81 0.39
CA PRO A 102 0.92 12.64 1.07
C PRO A 102 0.94 11.40 0.19
N ILE A 103 1.38 10.26 0.75
CA ILE A 103 1.48 8.98 0.06
C ILE A 103 0.70 7.92 0.83
N ALA A 104 -0.24 7.26 0.16
CA ALA A 104 -0.92 6.06 0.63
C ALA A 104 -0.46 4.84 -0.14
N GLY A 105 -0.35 3.68 0.51
CA GLY A 105 -0.01 2.40 -0.13
C GLY A 105 -1.01 1.30 0.23
N ILE A 106 -1.37 0.47 -0.74
CA ILE A 106 -2.23 -0.70 -0.56
C ILE A 106 -1.52 -1.93 -1.12
N CYS A 107 -1.37 -2.99 -0.30
CA CYS A 107 -0.79 -4.28 -0.65
C CYS A 107 0.62 -4.10 -1.26
N ARG A 108 0.82 -4.36 -2.56
CA ARG A 108 2.09 -4.09 -3.24
C ARG A 108 2.56 -2.64 -3.04
N GLY A 109 1.64 -1.65 -3.06
CA GLY A 109 1.97 -0.24 -2.83
C GLY A 109 2.61 0.00 -1.45
N MET A 110 2.19 -0.71 -0.40
CA MET A 110 2.85 -0.71 0.91
C MET A 110 4.27 -1.23 0.81
N GLN A 111 4.48 -2.34 0.12
CA GLN A 111 5.78 -2.98 -0.04
C GLN A 111 6.77 -2.08 -0.80
N VAL A 112 6.32 -1.46 -1.90
CA VAL A 112 7.16 -0.53 -2.70
C VAL A 112 7.57 0.70 -1.90
N ILE A 113 6.66 1.27 -1.08
CA ILE A 113 6.99 2.37 -0.16
C ILE A 113 8.06 1.94 0.83
N ASN A 114 7.93 0.75 1.44
CA ASN A 114 8.91 0.22 2.38
C ASN A 114 10.30 0.12 1.73
N VAL A 115 10.39 -0.46 0.55
CA VAL A 115 11.65 -0.63 -0.21
C VAL A 115 12.23 0.72 -0.63
N ALA A 116 11.39 1.66 -1.07
CA ALA A 116 11.82 3.02 -1.43
C ALA A 116 12.48 3.77 -0.25
N LEU A 117 12.10 3.43 0.98
CA LEU A 117 12.67 3.98 2.22
C LEU A 117 13.77 3.10 2.83
N GLY A 118 14.24 2.09 2.09
CA GLY A 118 15.39 1.24 2.46
C GLY A 118 15.05 0.00 3.28
N GLY A 119 13.77 -0.38 3.35
CA GLY A 119 13.31 -1.62 3.96
C GLY A 119 13.42 -2.83 3.05
N THR A 120 13.11 -4.01 3.58
CA THR A 120 13.15 -5.30 2.88
C THR A 120 11.81 -6.03 2.93
N LEU A 121 11.67 -7.08 2.12
CA LEU A 121 10.46 -7.89 2.05
C LEU A 121 10.77 -9.37 2.34
N TRP A 122 9.79 -10.08 2.87
CA TRP A 122 9.69 -11.52 2.72
C TRP A 122 9.25 -11.81 1.27
N GLN A 123 10.06 -12.54 0.50
CA GLN A 123 9.69 -12.93 -0.86
C GLN A 123 8.51 -13.90 -0.88
N ASP A 124 8.39 -14.69 0.19
CA ASP A 124 7.24 -15.53 0.46
C ASP A 124 7.10 -15.73 1.98
N LEU A 125 5.88 -15.68 2.47
CA LEU A 125 5.60 -15.86 3.90
C LEU A 125 5.90 -17.29 4.40
N SER A 126 6.07 -18.27 3.49
CA SER A 126 6.56 -19.62 3.87
C SER A 126 7.95 -19.56 4.49
N TYR A 127 8.81 -18.62 4.09
CA TYR A 127 10.13 -18.43 4.71
C TYR A 127 10.06 -17.95 6.17
N LYS A 128 9.00 -17.25 6.54
CA LYS A 128 8.76 -16.81 7.92
C LYS A 128 8.35 -17.98 8.82
N ARG A 129 7.86 -19.07 8.25
CA ARG A 129 7.33 -20.26 8.95
C ARG A 129 8.40 -21.26 9.38
N GLU A 130 9.64 -21.08 8.96
CA GLU A 130 10.74 -21.97 9.32
C GLU A 130 11.22 -21.66 10.75
N GLY A 131 10.62 -22.34 11.76
CA GLY A 131 11.07 -22.37 13.14
C GLY A 131 10.01 -22.03 14.19
N GLU A 132 9.70 -23.05 15.00
CA GLU A 132 8.93 -23.05 16.26
C GLU A 132 7.42 -22.76 16.19
N ASP A 133 6.68 -23.08 17.26
CA ASP A 133 5.24 -23.00 17.52
C ASP A 133 4.56 -21.71 17.00
N PHE A 134 4.43 -21.60 15.69
CA PHE A 134 3.97 -20.43 14.99
C PHE A 134 2.46 -20.54 14.74
N LEU A 135 1.72 -19.56 15.22
CA LEU A 135 0.32 -19.44 14.85
C LEU A 135 0.23 -19.12 13.35
N TYR A 136 -0.33 -20.02 12.57
CA TYR A 136 -0.47 -19.87 11.14
C TYR A 136 -1.70 -19.03 10.80
N VAL A 137 -1.50 -17.96 10.04
CA VAL A 137 -2.57 -17.20 9.39
C VAL A 137 -2.44 -17.35 7.87
N GLU A 138 -3.55 -17.64 7.19
CA GLU A 138 -3.54 -17.70 5.73
C GLU A 138 -3.67 -16.29 5.15
N HIS A 139 -2.64 -15.86 4.42
CA HIS A 139 -2.59 -14.55 3.78
C HIS A 139 -2.92 -14.57 2.28
N GLN A 140 -3.02 -15.76 1.68
CA GLN A 140 -3.32 -15.89 0.26
C GLN A 140 -4.69 -16.53 0.03
N CYS A 141 -5.75 -15.74 0.22
CA CYS A 141 -7.15 -16.15 0.11
C CYS A 141 -7.84 -15.48 -1.11
N PRO A 142 -7.46 -15.78 -2.37
CA PRO A 142 -7.97 -15.08 -3.55
C PRO A 142 -9.48 -15.29 -3.77
N GLU A 143 -10.03 -16.41 -3.32
CA GLU A 143 -11.47 -16.71 -3.42
C GLU A 143 -12.31 -15.84 -2.47
N GLN A 144 -11.72 -15.36 -1.37
CA GLN A 144 -12.38 -14.57 -0.33
C GLN A 144 -11.92 -13.11 -0.33
N LYS A 145 -11.47 -12.60 -1.46
CA LYS A 145 -10.92 -11.24 -1.59
C LYS A 145 -11.90 -10.09 -1.27
N TRP A 146 -13.18 -10.40 -1.13
CA TRP A 146 -14.25 -9.44 -0.80
C TRP A 146 -14.73 -9.53 0.65
N GLU A 147 -14.12 -10.38 1.46
CA GLU A 147 -14.54 -10.67 2.84
C GLU A 147 -13.34 -10.56 3.77
N GLY A 148 -13.58 -10.32 5.06
CA GLY A 148 -12.55 -10.40 6.09
C GLY A 148 -12.21 -11.87 6.39
N VAL A 149 -10.93 -12.25 6.25
CA VAL A 149 -10.46 -13.63 6.42
C VAL A 149 -9.61 -13.82 7.66
N HIS A 150 -8.87 -12.78 8.08
CA HIS A 150 -8.12 -12.82 9.33
C HIS A 150 -8.20 -11.51 10.10
N ARG A 151 -7.79 -11.57 11.35
CA ARG A 151 -7.81 -10.44 12.28
C ARG A 151 -6.50 -9.68 12.22
N VAL A 152 -6.62 -8.35 12.31
CA VAL A 152 -5.48 -7.42 12.44
C VAL A 152 -5.67 -6.59 13.70
N SER A 153 -4.63 -6.47 14.52
CA SER A 153 -4.58 -5.62 15.71
C SER A 153 -3.95 -4.27 15.34
N ILE A 154 -4.57 -3.17 15.75
CA ILE A 154 -4.20 -1.80 15.38
C ILE A 154 -3.71 -1.04 16.62
N ASP A 155 -2.56 -0.38 16.52
CA ASP A 155 -2.05 0.53 17.57
C ASP A 155 -3.01 1.71 17.76
N THR A 156 -3.57 1.84 18.96
CA THR A 156 -4.53 2.91 19.33
C THR A 156 -3.96 4.32 19.25
N LYS A 157 -2.64 4.47 19.12
CA LYS A 157 -1.95 5.76 18.96
C LYS A 157 -1.60 6.08 17.50
N SER A 158 -2.14 5.31 16.55
CA SER A 158 -1.86 5.48 15.13
C SER A 158 -2.91 6.34 14.44
N ARG A 159 -2.50 6.98 13.34
CA ARG A 159 -3.44 7.65 12.42
C ARG A 159 -4.41 6.66 11.77
N LEU A 160 -3.98 5.40 11.62
CA LEU A 160 -4.83 4.32 11.13
C LEU A 160 -5.98 4.05 12.10
N TYR A 161 -5.71 4.00 13.42
CA TYR A 161 -6.74 3.86 14.43
C TYR A 161 -7.76 5.01 14.38
N ASP A 162 -7.28 6.25 14.23
CA ASP A 162 -8.15 7.43 14.11
C ASP A 162 -9.09 7.32 12.90
N ALA A 163 -8.62 6.71 11.81
CA ALA A 163 -9.42 6.52 10.60
C ALA A 163 -10.39 5.32 10.72
N ILE A 164 -9.94 4.17 11.23
CA ILE A 164 -10.74 2.94 11.31
C ILE A 164 -11.69 2.97 12.54
N GLY A 165 -11.19 3.44 13.69
CA GLY A 165 -11.99 3.61 14.91
C GLY A 165 -12.20 2.34 15.74
N CYS A 166 -11.38 1.29 15.55
CA CYS A 166 -11.40 0.08 16.37
C CYS A 166 -9.98 -0.53 16.49
N GLU A 167 -9.74 -1.20 17.63
CA GLU A 167 -8.45 -1.83 17.95
C GLU A 167 -8.19 -3.11 17.15
N THR A 168 -9.25 -3.71 16.62
CA THR A 168 -9.17 -4.94 15.83
C THR A 168 -10.14 -4.89 14.68
N VAL A 169 -9.72 -5.38 13.53
CA VAL A 169 -10.56 -5.44 12.34
C VAL A 169 -10.32 -6.75 11.58
N MET A 170 -11.37 -7.30 10.97
CA MET A 170 -11.24 -8.41 10.03
C MET A 170 -10.93 -7.86 8.65
N VAL A 171 -9.83 -8.32 8.04
CA VAL A 171 -9.36 -7.86 6.73
C VAL A 171 -9.32 -8.99 5.72
N ASN A 172 -9.44 -8.66 4.44
CA ASN A 172 -9.16 -9.60 3.35
C ASN A 172 -7.65 -9.72 3.14
N SER A 173 -7.22 -10.80 2.52
CA SER A 173 -5.79 -11.06 2.29
C SER A 173 -5.59 -11.82 0.98
N THR A 174 -4.73 -11.28 0.12
CA THR A 174 -4.39 -11.89 -1.18
C THR A 174 -2.93 -11.63 -1.52
N HIS A 175 -2.02 -11.85 -0.55
CA HIS A 175 -0.58 -11.65 -0.72
C HIS A 175 0.22 -12.83 -0.16
N HIS A 176 1.36 -13.11 -0.73
CA HIS A 176 2.35 -14.04 -0.24
C HIS A 176 3.67 -13.34 0.15
N GLN A 177 3.91 -12.14 -0.38
CA GLN A 177 4.98 -11.25 0.07
C GLN A 177 4.48 -10.33 1.19
N ALA A 178 5.38 -9.89 2.06
CA ALA A 178 5.11 -8.93 3.13
C ALA A 178 6.37 -8.13 3.50
N VAL A 179 6.18 -7.03 4.21
CA VAL A 179 7.28 -6.26 4.80
C VAL A 179 8.03 -7.15 5.81
N LYS A 180 9.39 -7.18 5.69
CA LYS A 180 10.29 -7.87 6.61
C LYS A 180 10.95 -6.87 7.55
N ASP A 181 11.84 -6.05 7.03
CA ASP A 181 12.49 -4.98 7.79
C ASP A 181 11.91 -3.63 7.34
N LEU A 182 11.53 -2.81 8.30
CA LEU A 182 10.99 -1.49 8.00
C LEU A 182 12.04 -0.55 7.39
N GLY A 183 11.60 0.23 6.44
CA GLY A 183 12.35 1.37 5.92
C GLY A 183 12.52 2.49 6.96
N LYS A 184 13.36 3.45 6.62
CA LYS A 184 13.73 4.56 7.50
C LYS A 184 12.48 5.37 7.93
N ASP A 185 12.44 5.70 9.23
CA ASP A 185 11.39 6.53 9.85
C ASP A 185 9.96 5.96 9.70
N LEU A 186 9.82 4.65 9.42
CA LEU A 186 8.55 3.94 9.48
C LEU A 186 8.37 3.28 10.86
N ARG A 187 7.12 3.18 11.30
CA ARG A 187 6.73 2.39 12.47
C ARG A 187 5.56 1.47 12.15
N VAL A 188 5.56 0.28 12.71
CA VAL A 188 4.42 -0.64 12.63
C VAL A 188 3.24 -0.02 13.36
N VAL A 189 2.05 -0.11 12.75
CA VAL A 189 0.80 0.35 13.36
C VAL A 189 -0.31 -0.70 13.32
N ALA A 190 -0.11 -1.81 12.58
CA ALA A 190 -1.01 -2.95 12.63
C ALA A 190 -0.26 -4.24 12.31
N GLU A 191 -0.66 -5.33 12.98
CA GLU A 191 -0.10 -6.68 12.81
C GLU A 191 -1.20 -7.73 12.87
N SER A 192 -1.01 -8.82 12.12
CA SER A 192 -1.79 -10.05 12.24
C SER A 192 -1.33 -10.90 13.45
N GLU A 193 -2.09 -11.94 13.78
CA GLU A 193 -1.78 -12.82 14.93
C GLU A 193 -0.46 -13.58 14.74
N ASP A 194 0.00 -13.78 13.52
CA ASP A 194 1.30 -14.38 13.18
C ASP A 194 2.42 -13.34 12.99
N HIS A 195 2.22 -12.12 13.49
CA HIS A 195 3.19 -11.03 13.45
C HIS A 195 3.65 -10.64 12.04
N VAL A 196 2.79 -10.79 11.05
CA VAL A 196 2.99 -10.14 9.75
C VAL A 196 2.62 -8.67 9.89
N ILE A 197 3.49 -7.79 9.39
CA ILE A 197 3.23 -6.33 9.39
C ILE A 197 2.12 -6.05 8.38
N GLU A 198 0.97 -5.63 8.89
CA GLU A 198 -0.23 -5.34 8.11
C GLU A 198 -0.43 -3.86 7.82
N ALA A 199 0.21 -2.98 8.61
CA ALA A 199 0.24 -1.55 8.31
C ALA A 199 1.43 -0.87 8.97
N PHE A 200 1.89 0.19 8.33
CA PHE A 200 2.85 1.13 8.88
C PHE A 200 2.45 2.59 8.58
N GLU A 201 3.04 3.49 9.33
CA GLU A 201 3.02 4.92 9.03
C GLU A 201 4.42 5.53 9.25
N SER A 202 4.72 6.62 8.56
CA SER A 202 5.96 7.36 8.82
C SER A 202 5.81 8.30 10.01
N THR A 203 6.88 8.42 10.77
CA THR A 203 7.00 9.34 11.92
C THR A 203 7.37 10.77 11.51
N THR A 204 7.87 10.96 10.29
CA THR A 204 8.42 12.23 9.80
C THR A 204 7.80 12.70 8.49
N LEU A 205 7.23 11.80 7.69
CA LEU A 205 6.67 12.08 6.38
C LEU A 205 5.15 11.83 6.36
N PRO A 206 4.40 12.45 5.45
CA PRO A 206 2.97 12.18 5.29
C PRO A 206 2.74 10.86 4.53
N ILE A 207 3.15 9.74 5.11
CA ILE A 207 3.12 8.41 4.50
C ILE A 207 2.42 7.44 5.45
N ALA A 208 1.48 6.65 4.93
CA ALA A 208 0.93 5.48 5.59
C ALA A 208 0.48 4.43 4.58
N ALA A 209 0.48 3.15 4.98
CA ALA A 209 0.15 2.06 4.08
C ALA A 209 -0.45 0.86 4.83
N VAL A 210 -1.25 0.07 4.10
CA VAL A 210 -1.89 -1.16 4.59
C VAL A 210 -1.60 -2.32 3.64
N GLN A 211 -1.46 -3.54 4.18
CA GLN A 211 -1.14 -4.74 3.41
C GLN A 211 -2.41 -5.38 2.80
N TRP A 212 -3.56 -5.26 3.47
CA TRP A 212 -4.83 -5.75 2.94
C TRP A 212 -5.41 -4.84 1.85
N HIS A 213 -6.58 -5.21 1.31
CA HIS A 213 -7.25 -4.52 0.20
C HIS A 213 -8.55 -3.83 0.65
N PRO A 214 -8.48 -2.64 1.29
CA PRO A 214 -9.66 -1.91 1.75
C PRO A 214 -10.57 -1.46 0.59
N GLU A 215 -10.04 -1.31 -0.62
CA GLU A 215 -10.82 -0.93 -1.81
C GLU A 215 -11.87 -1.98 -2.20
N ARG A 216 -11.70 -3.22 -1.72
CA ARG A 216 -12.62 -4.35 -1.96
C ARG A 216 -13.62 -4.54 -0.81
N LEU A 217 -13.34 -4.01 0.37
CA LEU A 217 -14.20 -4.10 1.55
C LEU A 217 -15.12 -2.87 1.59
N VAL A 218 -16.34 -3.02 1.05
CA VAL A 218 -17.30 -1.92 0.92
C VAL A 218 -17.99 -1.64 2.26
N GLY A 219 -18.07 -0.37 2.63
CA GLY A 219 -18.72 0.10 3.84
C GLY A 219 -17.75 0.47 4.96
N GLU A 220 -18.33 0.79 6.13
CA GLU A 220 -17.53 1.15 7.31
C GLU A 220 -16.91 -0.11 7.96
N PRO A 221 -15.68 -0.03 8.49
CA PRO A 221 -14.89 1.21 8.63
C PRO A 221 -13.97 1.53 7.42
N PHE A 222 -13.93 0.70 6.38
CA PHE A 222 -12.94 0.78 5.29
C PHE A 222 -13.14 2.00 4.39
N ASP A 223 -14.37 2.42 4.13
CA ASP A 223 -14.64 3.62 3.33
C ASP A 223 -14.10 4.90 4.00
N ARG A 224 -13.86 4.90 5.33
CA ARG A 224 -13.19 6.01 6.02
C ARG A 224 -11.75 6.19 5.59
N LEU A 225 -11.02 5.12 5.27
CA LEU A 225 -9.64 5.23 4.78
C LEU A 225 -9.58 6.06 3.50
N PHE A 226 -10.56 5.91 2.63
CA PHE A 226 -10.62 6.71 1.40
C PHE A 226 -11.19 8.11 1.66
N ARG A 227 -12.18 8.24 2.53
CA ARG A 227 -12.77 9.55 2.90
C ARG A 227 -11.76 10.46 3.61
N ASP A 228 -10.95 9.89 4.49
CA ASP A 228 -9.95 10.61 5.28
C ASP A 228 -8.52 10.38 4.76
N ILE A 229 -8.35 10.03 3.47
CA ILE A 229 -7.08 9.54 2.90
C ILE A 229 -5.91 10.49 3.16
N LYS A 230 -6.12 11.80 3.03
CA LYS A 230 -5.09 12.81 3.31
C LYS A 230 -4.73 12.84 4.79
N LYS A 231 -5.72 12.69 5.68
CA LYS A 231 -5.54 12.77 7.12
C LYS A 231 -4.78 11.57 7.69
N TRP A 232 -5.17 10.33 7.34
CA TRP A 232 -4.48 9.16 7.89
C TRP A 232 -3.08 8.95 7.30
N THR A 233 -2.80 9.50 6.11
CA THR A 233 -1.42 9.59 5.62
C THR A 233 -0.57 10.63 6.35
N GLY A 234 -1.19 11.55 7.09
CA GLY A 234 -0.50 12.63 7.83
C GLY A 234 -0.37 13.93 7.03
N GLY A 235 -1.13 14.10 5.95
CA GLY A 235 -1.21 15.35 5.20
C GLY A 235 -2.06 16.40 5.95
N CYS A 236 -1.63 17.65 5.92
CA CYS A 236 -2.35 18.80 6.48
C CYS A 236 -3.41 19.35 5.52
#